data_1ce8fa98839d105687a41a676fbf72af
#
_entry.id   1ce8fa98839d105687a41a676fbf72af
#
_cell.length_a   1.000
_cell.length_b   1.000
_cell.length_c   1.000
_cell.angle_alpha   90.00
_cell.angle_beta   90.00
_cell.angle_gamma   90.00
#
_symmetry.space_group_name_H-M   'P 1'
#
loop_
_entity.id
_entity.type
_entity.pdbx_description
1 polymer ?
#
loop_
_entity_poly.entity_id
_entity_poly.type
_entity_poly.pdbx_seq_one_letter_code
_entity_poly.pdbx_strand_id
1 'polypeptide(L)'
;MRFVGGNKWLALATGLMVACGGTSGEDTTTEGAGGSSADSATTSGAGAGANSGTGGEGVGAGGQGPGPEPAAACQQTTDAIVAATGNTITVSPGPDGQVEVEGQLRTLRAVVRDAMPGDTVLLEDGTYLLPEADPSGFSGVYITTPDITIRSASGDPRAVVLDSAYRIHGGQSAPITVAAAGVVLSGFTVRRSIFHLVHFWDDGDDAVVHDVILEDGGQQFMKASGGNVDGVTVSCSRFEMTDDGRDNVWGYGSQNGNTTCYTGGIDTHDATNWHVHDSSFVGIYCDASGVARPAHGRAPDARNGMTYQGGLAEHAIHMWDAPDGQGHVIERNVILDCARGIGIGFNAEVHDTLILNNMVSSRFAGAREHDVGISVMRAFDTLIANNTVVYTHPEAYPDGIEYRFSATAGVSVVNNLTNQRIRARDGATASLATNVDDADPAWFVDAAAGDLRLLSCDVAAVVDAGTATAEVTMDLDHDPREGALDIGADECTPAP
;
A
#
# COMPACT_ATOMS: atom_id res chain seq x y z
N MET A 1 -43.70 -42.82 -2.08
CA MET A 1 -43.18 -43.65 -0.98
C MET A 1 -41.80 -43.13 -0.59
N ARG A 2 -41.68 -42.70 0.67
CA ARG A 2 -40.48 -42.29 1.43
C ARG A 2 -39.71 -41.05 0.93
N PHE A 3 -40.07 -39.93 1.53
CA PHE A 3 -39.24 -38.81 1.85
C PHE A 3 -38.08 -39.24 2.77
N VAL A 4 -36.86 -38.77 2.51
CA VAL A 4 -35.86 -38.54 3.55
C VAL A 4 -35.31 -37.16 3.33
N GLY A 5 -35.72 -36.27 4.20
CA GLY A 5 -35.15 -34.94 4.34
C GLY A 5 -33.83 -35.02 5.08
N GLY A 6 -32.96 -34.07 4.85
CA GLY A 6 -31.72 -33.83 5.56
C GLY A 6 -31.44 -32.34 5.56
N ASN A 7 -32.09 -31.63 6.48
CA ASN A 7 -31.69 -30.29 6.88
C ASN A 7 -30.28 -30.33 7.49
N LYS A 8 -29.33 -29.62 6.88
CA LYS A 8 -28.06 -29.23 7.48
C LYS A 8 -27.81 -27.77 7.19
N TRP A 9 -28.48 -26.92 7.91
CA TRP A 9 -28.09 -25.53 8.08
C TRP A 9 -28.39 -25.15 9.52
N LEU A 10 -27.45 -25.40 10.41
CA LEU A 10 -27.19 -24.66 11.64
C LEU A 10 -25.83 -25.12 12.18
N ALA A 11 -24.77 -24.51 11.71
CA ALA A 11 -23.51 -24.52 12.44
C ALA A 11 -23.26 -23.07 12.85
N LEU A 12 -23.48 -22.82 14.13
CA LEU A 12 -23.01 -21.63 14.84
C LEU A 12 -21.54 -21.42 14.49
N ALA A 13 -21.24 -20.29 13.92
CA ALA A 13 -19.91 -19.72 13.92
C ALA A 13 -19.61 -19.22 15.37
N THR A 14 -19.25 -20.14 16.23
CA THR A 14 -18.52 -19.79 17.46
C THR A 14 -17.12 -19.43 17.04
N GLY A 15 -16.79 -18.15 17.23
CA GLY A 15 -15.51 -17.57 16.90
C GLY A 15 -14.33 -18.40 17.38
N LEU A 16 -13.60 -18.93 16.45
CA LEU A 16 -12.23 -19.35 16.67
C LEU A 16 -11.35 -18.14 16.33
N MET A 17 -10.94 -17.45 17.38
CA MET A 17 -9.80 -16.53 17.26
C MET A 17 -8.59 -17.39 16.94
N VAL A 18 -8.25 -17.48 15.67
CA VAL A 18 -6.93 -17.90 15.26
C VAL A 18 -6.04 -16.66 15.40
N ALA A 19 -5.47 -16.52 16.59
CA ALA A 19 -4.24 -15.77 16.71
C ALA A 19 -3.25 -16.46 15.77
N CYS A 20 -2.69 -15.76 14.80
CA CYS A 20 -1.49 -16.17 14.09
C CYS A 20 -0.33 -16.19 15.08
N GLY A 21 -0.33 -17.15 15.97
CA GLY A 21 0.80 -17.60 16.73
C GLY A 21 1.38 -18.78 15.96
N GLY A 22 2.40 -18.52 15.15
CA GLY A 22 3.20 -19.58 14.58
C GLY A 22 3.73 -20.44 15.73
N THR A 23 3.30 -21.69 15.79
CA THR A 23 3.97 -22.70 16.58
C THR A 23 5.30 -22.97 15.91
N SER A 24 6.36 -22.32 16.44
CA SER A 24 7.73 -22.72 16.18
C SER A 24 7.93 -24.15 16.66
N GLY A 25 8.05 -25.08 15.71
CA GLY A 25 8.76 -26.32 15.95
C GLY A 25 10.22 -25.97 16.24
N GLU A 26 10.69 -26.35 17.39
CA GLU A 26 12.10 -26.29 17.78
C GLU A 26 12.94 -27.07 16.78
N ASP A 27 13.77 -26.37 16.03
CA ASP A 27 14.98 -26.97 15.47
C ASP A 27 16.16 -26.10 15.89
N THR A 28 16.91 -26.66 16.85
CA THR A 28 18.10 -26.07 17.43
C THR A 28 19.26 -26.22 16.46
N THR A 29 19.65 -25.14 15.77
CA THR A 29 21.03 -24.96 15.34
C THR A 29 21.47 -23.53 15.63
N THR A 30 22.33 -23.45 16.61
CA THR A 30 23.18 -22.31 16.96
C THR A 30 24.14 -21.99 15.84
N GLU A 31 24.12 -20.72 15.37
CA GLU A 31 25.29 -20.00 14.80
C GLU A 31 24.83 -18.57 14.57
N GLY A 32 25.35 -17.63 15.31
CA GLY A 32 26.52 -16.85 15.13
C GLY A 32 26.11 -15.41 15.02
N ALA A 33 25.76 -14.75 16.16
CA ALA A 33 25.59 -13.29 16.22
C ALA A 33 26.99 -12.63 16.15
N GLY A 34 27.30 -11.98 15.04
CA GLY A 34 28.44 -11.07 14.90
C GLY A 34 28.07 -9.69 15.47
N GLY A 35 28.36 -9.47 16.74
CA GLY A 35 28.34 -8.16 17.34
C GLY A 35 29.57 -7.36 16.92
N SER A 36 29.39 -6.18 16.36
CA SER A 36 30.44 -5.17 16.30
C SER A 36 30.36 -4.27 17.52
N SER A 37 31.33 -4.44 18.39
CA SER A 37 31.65 -3.55 19.50
C SER A 37 32.06 -2.18 18.98
N ALA A 38 31.38 -1.14 19.45
CA ALA A 38 31.87 0.24 19.37
C ALA A 38 32.47 0.62 20.71
N ASP A 39 33.75 0.99 20.67
CA ASP A 39 34.54 1.48 21.82
C ASP A 39 33.97 2.76 22.36
N SER A 40 33.84 2.77 23.67
CA SER A 40 33.58 3.96 24.47
C SER A 40 34.87 4.75 24.73
N ALA A 41 34.89 5.97 24.29
CA ALA A 41 35.88 6.95 24.78
C ALA A 41 35.17 8.07 25.58
N THR A 42 35.34 8.02 26.86
CA THR A 42 35.00 9.09 27.79
C THR A 42 36.02 10.23 27.71
N THR A 43 35.57 11.48 27.52
CA THR A 43 36.26 12.66 28.06
C THR A 43 35.27 13.70 28.55
N SER A 44 35.41 14.00 29.80
CA SER A 44 34.78 15.06 30.57
C SER A 44 35.20 16.46 30.11
N GLY A 45 34.27 17.43 30.12
CA GLY A 45 34.61 18.86 29.97
C GLY A 45 33.38 19.71 30.26
N ALA A 46 33.36 20.29 31.46
CA ALA A 46 32.37 21.26 31.90
C ALA A 46 32.57 22.62 31.23
N GLY A 47 31.47 23.32 30.96
CA GLY A 47 31.51 24.71 30.53
C GLY A 47 30.12 25.33 30.46
N ALA A 48 29.72 26.02 31.53
CA ALA A 48 28.50 26.80 31.60
C ALA A 48 28.58 28.05 30.71
N GLY A 49 27.51 28.39 30.03
CA GLY A 49 27.33 29.64 29.31
C GLY A 49 25.89 29.87 28.92
N ALA A 50 25.17 30.58 29.79
CA ALA A 50 23.85 31.09 29.46
C ALA A 50 23.98 32.20 28.41
N ASN A 51 23.18 32.12 27.36
CA ASN A 51 22.81 33.30 26.60
C ASN A 51 21.38 33.20 26.07
N SER A 52 20.58 34.12 26.49
CA SER A 52 19.21 34.40 26.04
C SER A 52 19.25 34.99 24.62
N GLY A 53 18.56 34.37 23.71
CA GLY A 53 18.38 34.86 22.34
C GLY A 53 17.03 34.47 21.78
N THR A 54 16.23 35.48 21.72
CA THR A 54 14.91 35.64 21.05
C THR A 54 14.70 34.87 19.76
N GLY A 55 13.49 34.29 19.65
CA GLY A 55 12.67 34.23 18.42
C GLY A 55 13.28 33.49 17.25
N GLY A 56 13.14 32.18 17.23
CA GLY A 56 13.15 31.41 16.01
C GLY A 56 11.68 31.14 15.62
N GLU A 57 11.27 31.71 14.50
CA GLU A 57 10.01 31.41 13.83
C GLU A 57 9.99 29.92 13.58
N GLY A 58 8.94 29.26 14.12
CA GLY A 58 8.66 27.88 13.81
C GLY A 58 8.45 27.76 12.31
N VAL A 59 9.30 26.99 11.65
CA VAL A 59 9.04 26.51 10.31
C VAL A 59 7.79 25.65 10.45
N GLY A 60 6.64 26.23 10.09
CA GLY A 60 5.40 25.49 9.99
C GLY A 60 5.64 24.27 9.11
N ALA A 61 5.20 23.12 9.57
CA ALA A 61 5.12 21.93 8.74
C ALA A 61 4.31 22.32 7.49
N GLY A 62 5.02 22.56 6.39
CA GLY A 62 4.42 22.81 5.10
C GLY A 62 3.59 21.58 4.77
N GLY A 63 2.29 21.75 4.63
CA GLY A 63 1.44 20.70 4.12
C GLY A 63 2.08 20.17 2.85
N GLN A 64 2.25 18.87 2.75
CA GLN A 64 2.73 18.23 1.53
C GLN A 64 1.77 18.69 0.42
N GLY A 65 2.32 19.29 -0.63
CA GLY A 65 1.57 19.51 -1.86
C GLY A 65 1.07 18.16 -2.36
N PRO A 66 0.01 18.13 -3.14
CA PRO A 66 -0.39 16.89 -3.78
C PRO A 66 0.84 16.31 -4.49
N GLY A 67 1.16 15.04 -4.18
CA GLY A 67 2.20 14.31 -4.94
C GLY A 67 1.82 14.31 -6.43
N PRO A 68 2.72 13.89 -7.32
CA PRO A 68 2.43 13.88 -8.74
C PRO A 68 1.11 13.15 -9.00
N GLU A 69 0.20 13.80 -9.72
CA GLU A 69 -1.09 13.22 -10.07
C GLU A 69 -0.86 12.03 -11.02
N PRO A 70 -1.71 11.00 -10.96
CA PRO A 70 -1.66 9.89 -11.89
C PRO A 70 -1.75 10.35 -13.34
N ALA A 71 -1.16 9.57 -14.23
CA ALA A 71 -1.06 9.86 -15.66
C ALA A 71 -2.42 10.20 -16.31
N ALA A 72 -2.38 10.88 -17.44
CA ALA A 72 -3.56 11.19 -18.27
C ALA A 72 -4.40 9.94 -18.63
N ALA A 73 -3.79 8.76 -18.60
CA ALA A 73 -4.47 7.47 -18.77
C ALA A 73 -5.55 7.18 -17.70
N CYS A 74 -5.45 7.80 -16.50
CA CYS A 74 -6.42 7.65 -15.42
C CYS A 74 -7.72 8.43 -15.63
N GLN A 75 -7.83 9.22 -16.68
CA GLN A 75 -9.07 9.96 -16.97
C GLN A 75 -10.15 9.13 -17.66
N GLN A 76 -9.95 7.82 -17.79
CA GLN A 76 -11.01 6.93 -18.25
C GLN A 76 -12.14 6.89 -17.21
N THR A 77 -13.35 7.15 -17.66
CA THR A 77 -14.51 7.08 -16.78
C THR A 77 -14.76 5.66 -16.32
N THR A 78 -15.29 5.48 -15.13
CA THR A 78 -15.66 4.17 -14.55
C THR A 78 -16.55 3.35 -15.50
N ASP A 79 -17.38 4.02 -16.31
CA ASP A 79 -18.26 3.36 -17.29
C ASP A 79 -17.46 2.61 -18.37
N ALA A 80 -16.20 2.96 -18.62
CA ALA A 80 -15.31 2.23 -19.53
C ALA A 80 -14.72 0.97 -18.87
N ILE A 81 -14.67 0.92 -17.54
CA ILE A 81 -14.09 -0.18 -16.78
C ILE A 81 -15.10 -1.30 -16.58
N VAL A 82 -16.37 -0.96 -16.27
CA VAL A 82 -17.45 -1.92 -16.10
C VAL A 82 -18.76 -1.37 -16.65
N ALA A 83 -19.30 -2.04 -17.64
CA ALA A 83 -20.67 -1.78 -18.07
C ALA A 83 -21.64 -2.32 -17.01
N ALA A 84 -22.39 -1.45 -16.34
CA ALA A 84 -23.46 -1.86 -15.45
C ALA A 84 -24.47 -2.73 -16.21
N THR A 85 -24.71 -3.95 -15.74
CA THR A 85 -25.63 -4.90 -16.38
C THR A 85 -26.97 -4.99 -15.67
N GLY A 86 -27.03 -4.53 -14.41
CA GLY A 86 -28.20 -4.55 -13.53
C GLY A 86 -28.83 -3.18 -13.31
N ASN A 87 -29.50 -3.03 -12.17
CA ASN A 87 -30.16 -1.78 -11.80
C ASN A 87 -29.14 -0.80 -11.16
N THR A 88 -29.52 0.48 -11.22
CA THR A 88 -28.78 1.51 -10.47
C THR A 88 -29.58 1.89 -9.23
N ILE A 89 -28.95 1.79 -8.06
CA ILE A 89 -29.47 2.16 -6.75
C ILE A 89 -28.78 3.44 -6.34
N THR A 90 -29.45 4.57 -6.47
CA THR A 90 -28.91 5.87 -6.06
C THR A 90 -29.00 6.04 -4.56
N VAL A 91 -27.90 6.47 -3.95
CA VAL A 91 -27.74 6.58 -2.49
C VAL A 91 -27.22 7.98 -2.14
N SER A 92 -27.92 8.67 -1.25
CA SER A 92 -27.46 9.97 -0.72
C SER A 92 -27.03 9.82 0.75
N PRO A 93 -26.09 10.65 1.23
CA PRO A 93 -25.72 10.63 2.64
C PRO A 93 -26.90 11.10 3.52
N GLY A 94 -27.16 10.37 4.59
CA GLY A 94 -28.21 10.67 5.57
C GLY A 94 -27.66 10.96 6.98
N PRO A 95 -28.52 11.23 7.95
CA PRO A 95 -28.11 11.50 9.32
C PRO A 95 -27.64 10.22 10.05
N ASP A 96 -26.83 10.40 11.08
CA ASP A 96 -26.47 9.37 12.07
C ASP A 96 -25.90 8.07 11.47
N GLY A 97 -25.13 8.16 10.37
CA GLY A 97 -24.55 7.00 9.70
C GLY A 97 -25.53 6.19 8.85
N GLN A 98 -26.72 6.76 8.60
CA GLN A 98 -27.67 6.23 7.64
C GLN A 98 -27.46 6.85 6.26
N VAL A 99 -28.10 6.27 5.28
CA VAL A 99 -28.17 6.74 3.90
C VAL A 99 -29.62 6.82 3.47
N GLU A 100 -29.92 7.68 2.52
CA GLU A 100 -31.24 7.78 1.93
C GLU A 100 -31.30 7.08 0.58
N VAL A 101 -32.30 6.22 0.42
CA VAL A 101 -32.61 5.51 -0.84
C VAL A 101 -34.10 5.63 -1.06
N GLU A 102 -34.52 6.27 -2.17
CA GLU A 102 -35.95 6.48 -2.52
C GLU A 102 -36.79 7.10 -1.37
N GLY A 103 -36.20 8.04 -0.61
CA GLY A 103 -36.86 8.70 0.52
C GLY A 103 -36.90 7.86 1.80
N GLN A 104 -36.21 6.75 1.86
CA GLN A 104 -36.12 5.88 3.05
C GLN A 104 -34.71 5.86 3.64
N LEU A 105 -34.62 5.98 4.96
CA LEU A 105 -33.35 5.87 5.67
C LEU A 105 -32.98 4.39 5.88
N ARG A 106 -31.73 4.04 5.52
CA ARG A 106 -31.15 2.70 5.64
C ARG A 106 -29.68 2.80 6.07
N THR A 107 -29.02 1.71 6.38
CA THR A 107 -27.56 1.67 6.43
C THR A 107 -26.99 1.36 5.05
N LEU A 108 -25.82 1.91 4.69
CA LEU A 108 -25.17 1.58 3.42
C LEU A 108 -24.91 0.07 3.30
N ARG A 109 -24.53 -0.56 4.42
CA ARG A 109 -24.40 -2.04 4.50
C ARG A 109 -25.68 -2.77 4.06
N ALA A 110 -26.86 -2.30 4.50
CA ALA A 110 -28.11 -2.95 4.14
C ALA A 110 -28.46 -2.74 2.66
N VAL A 111 -28.11 -1.58 2.09
CA VAL A 111 -28.30 -1.33 0.65
C VAL A 111 -27.43 -2.28 -0.17
N VAL A 112 -26.13 -2.38 0.16
CA VAL A 112 -25.18 -3.23 -0.56
C VAL A 112 -25.52 -4.71 -0.41
N ARG A 113 -25.93 -5.15 0.78
CA ARG A 113 -26.37 -6.54 1.01
C ARG A 113 -27.58 -6.95 0.16
N ASP A 114 -28.51 -6.00 -0.04
CA ASP A 114 -29.76 -6.28 -0.77
C ASP A 114 -29.62 -6.05 -2.28
N ALA A 115 -28.47 -5.56 -2.76
CA ALA A 115 -28.16 -5.44 -4.18
C ALA A 115 -28.01 -6.83 -4.84
N MET A 116 -28.36 -6.92 -6.10
CA MET A 116 -28.28 -8.14 -6.90
C MET A 116 -27.02 -8.13 -7.77
N PRO A 117 -26.52 -9.30 -8.21
CA PRO A 117 -25.41 -9.36 -9.14
C PRO A 117 -25.62 -8.47 -10.38
N GLY A 118 -24.64 -7.64 -10.71
CA GLY A 118 -24.69 -6.68 -11.80
C GLY A 118 -25.25 -5.30 -11.43
N ASP A 119 -25.79 -5.13 -10.22
CA ASP A 119 -26.33 -3.84 -9.78
C ASP A 119 -25.20 -2.82 -9.49
N THR A 120 -25.52 -1.55 -9.68
CA THR A 120 -24.66 -0.43 -9.32
C THR A 120 -25.24 0.32 -8.13
N VAL A 121 -24.48 0.43 -7.04
CA VAL A 121 -24.73 1.34 -5.92
C VAL A 121 -24.04 2.67 -6.24
N LEU A 122 -24.84 3.65 -6.65
CA LEU A 122 -24.38 4.97 -7.09
C LEU A 122 -24.43 5.95 -5.93
N LEU A 123 -23.27 6.40 -5.46
CA LEU A 123 -23.14 7.29 -4.31
C LEU A 123 -23.16 8.74 -4.79
N GLU A 124 -24.13 9.52 -4.32
CA GLU A 124 -24.17 10.97 -4.52
C GLU A 124 -23.12 11.67 -3.66
N ASP A 125 -22.73 12.89 -4.07
CA ASP A 125 -21.71 13.67 -3.38
C ASP A 125 -22.06 13.91 -1.92
N GLY A 126 -21.06 13.78 -1.06
CA GLY A 126 -21.15 14.02 0.37
C GLY A 126 -20.39 13.02 1.23
N THR A 127 -20.52 13.18 2.55
CA THR A 127 -19.84 12.33 3.52
C THR A 127 -20.78 11.29 4.09
N TYR A 128 -20.43 10.04 3.90
CA TYR A 128 -21.11 8.85 4.44
C TYR A 128 -20.40 8.42 5.72
N LEU A 129 -20.90 8.87 6.86
CA LEU A 129 -20.34 8.46 8.13
C LEU A 129 -20.74 7.01 8.43
N LEU A 130 -19.77 6.12 8.54
CA LEU A 130 -20.05 4.71 8.84
C LEU A 130 -20.39 4.55 10.33
N PRO A 131 -21.47 3.82 10.69
CA PRO A 131 -21.86 3.65 12.08
C PRO A 131 -20.83 2.79 12.84
N GLU A 132 -20.72 3.02 14.14
CA GLU A 132 -19.97 2.12 15.02
C GLU A 132 -20.72 0.79 15.17
N ALA A 133 -20.00 -0.33 15.24
CA ALA A 133 -20.62 -1.62 15.51
C ALA A 133 -21.22 -1.65 16.90
N ASP A 134 -22.37 -2.25 17.01
CA ASP A 134 -22.85 -2.70 18.33
C ASP A 134 -21.97 -3.88 18.83
N PRO A 135 -22.02 -4.22 20.12
CA PRO A 135 -21.17 -5.29 20.66
C PRO A 135 -21.36 -6.68 20.01
N SER A 136 -22.39 -6.86 19.21
CA SER A 136 -22.79 -8.14 18.62
C SER A 136 -22.65 -8.20 17.09
N GLY A 137 -22.26 -7.11 16.43
CA GLY A 137 -22.34 -7.02 14.96
C GLY A 137 -21.18 -6.35 14.24
N PHE A 138 -21.27 -6.40 12.92
CA PHE A 138 -20.42 -5.67 11.99
C PHE A 138 -21.19 -4.49 11.43
N SER A 139 -20.58 -3.31 11.36
CA SER A 139 -21.20 -2.10 10.83
C SER A 139 -20.59 -1.63 9.51
N GLY A 140 -19.40 -2.11 9.14
CA GLY A 140 -18.78 -1.83 7.85
C GLY A 140 -19.58 -2.43 6.69
N VAL A 141 -19.31 -1.96 5.49
CA VAL A 141 -19.89 -2.48 4.25
C VAL A 141 -19.25 -3.84 3.96
N TYR A 142 -20.04 -4.91 4.05
CA TYR A 142 -19.59 -6.29 3.82
C TYR A 142 -20.25 -6.81 2.55
N ILE A 143 -19.44 -7.01 1.51
CA ILE A 143 -19.87 -7.31 0.15
C ILE A 143 -19.78 -8.82 -0.06
N THR A 144 -20.93 -9.48 -0.24
CA THR A 144 -21.03 -10.91 -0.49
C THR A 144 -21.81 -11.21 -1.78
N THR A 145 -22.23 -10.17 -2.50
CA THR A 145 -22.91 -10.31 -3.79
C THR A 145 -21.88 -10.08 -4.89
N PRO A 146 -21.65 -11.04 -5.79
CA PRO A 146 -20.69 -10.88 -6.88
C PRO A 146 -21.16 -9.86 -7.92
N ASP A 147 -20.21 -9.38 -8.70
CA ASP A 147 -20.43 -8.51 -9.87
C ASP A 147 -21.16 -7.20 -9.54
N ILE A 148 -21.09 -6.68 -8.30
CA ILE A 148 -21.66 -5.38 -7.98
C ILE A 148 -20.63 -4.26 -8.14
N THR A 149 -21.13 -3.10 -8.55
CA THR A 149 -20.34 -1.87 -8.63
C THR A 149 -20.76 -0.91 -7.53
N ILE A 150 -19.81 -0.38 -6.76
CA ILE A 150 -20.01 0.76 -5.86
C ILE A 150 -19.19 1.90 -6.41
N ARG A 151 -19.86 3.00 -6.81
CA ARG A 151 -19.14 4.13 -7.41
C ARG A 151 -19.76 5.48 -7.08
N SER A 152 -18.97 6.53 -7.23
CA SER A 152 -19.46 7.90 -7.15
C SER A 152 -20.35 8.25 -8.34
N ALA A 153 -21.31 9.15 -8.12
CA ALA A 153 -22.17 9.70 -9.17
C ALA A 153 -21.46 10.79 -9.98
N SER A 154 -20.62 11.60 -9.34
CA SER A 154 -19.87 12.69 -9.97
C SER A 154 -18.61 12.21 -10.68
N GLY A 155 -18.04 11.05 -10.28
CA GLY A 155 -16.72 10.62 -10.71
C GLY A 155 -15.57 11.39 -10.04
N ASP A 156 -15.87 12.26 -9.06
CA ASP A 156 -14.86 12.94 -8.25
C ASP A 156 -14.65 12.17 -6.94
N PRO A 157 -13.50 11.50 -6.75
CA PRO A 157 -13.26 10.72 -5.55
C PRO A 157 -13.21 11.57 -4.26
N ARG A 158 -12.98 12.88 -4.36
CA ARG A 158 -13.01 13.78 -3.20
C ARG A 158 -14.40 14.26 -2.82
N ALA A 159 -15.35 14.19 -3.74
CA ALA A 159 -16.73 14.59 -3.50
C ALA A 159 -17.53 13.55 -2.73
N VAL A 160 -17.18 12.27 -2.82
CA VAL A 160 -17.82 11.15 -2.14
C VAL A 160 -16.87 10.56 -1.11
N VAL A 161 -17.19 10.65 0.17
CA VAL A 161 -16.31 10.24 1.27
C VAL A 161 -17.00 9.26 2.21
N LEU A 162 -16.52 8.02 2.25
CA LEU A 162 -16.89 7.01 3.24
C LEU A 162 -15.96 7.17 4.46
N ASP A 163 -16.48 7.73 5.54
CA ASP A 163 -15.70 8.12 6.71
C ASP A 163 -15.95 7.17 7.88
N SER A 164 -14.93 6.44 8.28
CA SER A 164 -14.98 5.56 9.45
C SER A 164 -14.82 6.32 10.77
N ALA A 165 -14.28 7.53 10.75
CA ALA A 165 -14.03 8.36 11.92
C ALA A 165 -13.32 7.61 13.07
N TYR A 166 -12.44 6.69 12.74
CA TYR A 166 -11.75 5.77 13.66
C TYR A 166 -12.71 4.96 14.55
N ARG A 167 -13.90 4.64 14.05
CA ARG A 167 -14.86 3.78 14.74
C ARG A 167 -14.52 2.30 14.54
N ILE A 168 -14.98 1.47 15.48
CA ILE A 168 -14.87 0.02 15.35
C ILE A 168 -16.07 -0.51 14.58
N HIS A 169 -15.78 -1.28 13.52
CA HIS A 169 -16.80 -1.89 12.67
C HIS A 169 -17.07 -3.38 12.98
N GLY A 170 -16.61 -3.84 14.15
CA GLY A 170 -16.73 -5.22 14.62
C GLY A 170 -15.50 -6.07 14.29
N GLY A 171 -14.95 -6.74 15.29
CA GLY A 171 -13.74 -7.54 15.15
C GLY A 171 -12.57 -6.74 14.59
N GLN A 172 -11.94 -7.24 13.54
CA GLN A 172 -10.91 -6.57 12.72
C GLN A 172 -11.50 -6.13 11.36
N SER A 173 -12.80 -5.88 11.29
CA SER A 173 -13.45 -5.53 10.03
C SER A 173 -13.05 -4.13 9.56
N ALA A 174 -12.79 -4.05 8.27
CA ALA A 174 -12.58 -2.79 7.58
C ALA A 174 -13.91 -2.02 7.37
N PRO A 175 -13.87 -0.71 7.08
CA PRO A 175 -14.99 0.02 6.51
C PRO A 175 -15.63 -0.68 5.32
N ILE A 176 -14.80 -1.24 4.44
CA ILE A 176 -15.23 -2.07 3.31
C ILE A 176 -14.57 -3.44 3.40
N THR A 177 -15.36 -4.50 3.32
CA THR A 177 -14.86 -5.87 3.18
C THR A 177 -15.45 -6.49 1.91
N VAL A 178 -14.58 -6.95 1.03
CA VAL A 178 -14.92 -7.62 -0.23
C VAL A 178 -14.76 -9.13 -0.02
N ALA A 179 -15.87 -9.86 -0.13
CA ALA A 179 -15.95 -11.30 0.00
C ALA A 179 -16.87 -11.89 -1.10
N ALA A 180 -16.70 -11.39 -2.31
CA ALA A 180 -17.37 -11.87 -3.51
C ALA A 180 -16.57 -11.43 -4.74
N ALA A 181 -16.59 -12.23 -5.79
CA ALA A 181 -15.86 -11.97 -7.02
C ALA A 181 -16.47 -10.85 -7.87
N GLY A 182 -15.65 -10.22 -8.71
CA GLY A 182 -16.07 -9.24 -9.70
C GLY A 182 -16.58 -7.92 -9.13
N VAL A 183 -16.25 -7.58 -7.88
CA VAL A 183 -16.67 -6.33 -7.24
C VAL A 183 -15.86 -5.16 -7.79
N VAL A 184 -16.55 -4.06 -8.12
CA VAL A 184 -15.92 -2.80 -8.54
C VAL A 184 -16.12 -1.73 -7.49
N LEU A 185 -15.02 -1.11 -7.06
CA LEU A 185 -14.98 0.07 -6.20
C LEU A 185 -14.36 1.22 -6.98
N SER A 186 -15.08 2.34 -7.17
CA SER A 186 -14.55 3.40 -8.02
C SER A 186 -15.00 4.82 -7.67
N GLY A 187 -14.07 5.78 -7.75
CA GLY A 187 -14.35 7.20 -7.73
C GLY A 187 -14.80 7.75 -6.38
N PHE A 188 -14.31 7.22 -5.26
CA PHE A 188 -14.63 7.73 -3.91
C PHE A 188 -13.46 7.60 -2.94
N THR A 189 -13.55 8.30 -1.82
CA THR A 189 -12.61 8.23 -0.71
C THR A 189 -13.11 7.28 0.38
N VAL A 190 -12.22 6.45 0.93
CA VAL A 190 -12.42 5.70 2.18
C VAL A 190 -11.37 6.16 3.18
N ARG A 191 -11.79 6.58 4.37
CA ARG A 191 -10.82 7.16 5.30
C ARG A 191 -11.04 6.86 6.77
N ARG A 192 -9.96 7.09 7.53
CA ARG A 192 -9.89 7.14 9.00
C ARG A 192 -10.33 5.85 9.67
N SER A 193 -9.72 4.74 9.28
CA SER A 193 -9.93 3.43 9.91
C SER A 193 -8.91 3.16 11.02
N ILE A 194 -9.31 2.47 12.07
CA ILE A 194 -8.39 1.92 13.09
C ILE A 194 -7.60 0.73 12.52
N PHE A 195 -8.20 -0.02 11.60
CA PHE A 195 -7.63 -1.18 10.93
C PHE A 195 -7.41 -0.90 9.44
N HIS A 196 -7.71 -1.86 8.60
CA HIS A 196 -7.67 -1.71 7.15
C HIS A 196 -8.79 -0.79 6.67
N LEU A 197 -8.61 -0.14 5.53
CA LEU A 197 -9.67 0.62 4.86
C LEU A 197 -10.50 -0.28 3.94
N VAL A 198 -9.82 -1.13 3.17
CA VAL A 198 -10.45 -2.17 2.35
C VAL A 198 -9.82 -3.51 2.68
N HIS A 199 -10.63 -4.52 2.93
CA HIS A 199 -10.17 -5.88 3.20
C HIS A 199 -10.78 -6.85 2.20
N PHE A 200 -9.93 -7.50 1.42
CA PHE A 200 -10.32 -8.61 0.56
C PHE A 200 -10.22 -9.90 1.38
N TRP A 201 -11.33 -10.60 1.44
CA TRP A 201 -11.46 -11.89 2.11
C TRP A 201 -11.58 -12.98 1.05
N ASP A 202 -11.53 -14.22 1.47
CA ASP A 202 -11.80 -15.38 0.63
C ASP A 202 -13.02 -15.14 -0.30
N ASP A 203 -12.95 -15.53 -1.57
CA ASP A 203 -13.92 -15.23 -2.63
C ASP A 203 -13.91 -13.77 -3.19
N GLY A 204 -12.95 -12.92 -2.80
CA GLY A 204 -12.83 -11.54 -3.31
C GLY A 204 -12.12 -11.40 -4.66
N ASP A 205 -12.18 -12.42 -5.51
CA ASP A 205 -11.45 -12.51 -6.78
C ASP A 205 -11.92 -11.51 -7.84
N ASP A 206 -11.06 -11.24 -8.83
CA ASP A 206 -11.36 -10.41 -9.99
C ASP A 206 -11.93 -9.02 -9.65
N ALA A 207 -11.65 -8.51 -8.44
CA ALA A 207 -12.13 -7.20 -8.03
C ALA A 207 -11.33 -6.07 -8.71
N VAL A 208 -12.00 -4.94 -8.93
CA VAL A 208 -11.39 -3.73 -9.48
C VAL A 208 -11.52 -2.58 -8.47
N VAL A 209 -10.40 -1.97 -8.13
CA VAL A 209 -10.32 -0.72 -7.36
C VAL A 209 -9.73 0.35 -8.25
N HIS A 210 -10.56 1.28 -8.69
CA HIS A 210 -10.16 2.29 -9.67
C HIS A 210 -10.53 3.70 -9.20
N ASP A 211 -9.56 4.62 -9.26
CA ASP A 211 -9.76 6.03 -8.87
C ASP A 211 -10.34 6.15 -7.45
N VAL A 212 -9.81 5.38 -6.50
CA VAL A 212 -10.19 5.41 -5.08
C VAL A 212 -9.10 6.05 -4.25
N ILE A 213 -9.48 6.97 -3.35
CA ILE A 213 -8.56 7.51 -2.36
C ILE A 213 -8.72 6.72 -1.06
N LEU A 214 -7.62 6.11 -0.62
CA LEU A 214 -7.51 5.44 0.66
C LEU A 214 -6.67 6.32 1.59
N GLU A 215 -7.29 6.89 2.62
CA GLU A 215 -6.68 7.89 3.51
C GLU A 215 -6.72 7.42 4.96
N ASP A 216 -5.57 7.43 5.64
CA ASP A 216 -5.46 7.20 7.08
C ASP A 216 -5.95 5.82 7.56
N GLY A 217 -5.32 4.77 7.07
CA GLY A 217 -5.46 3.41 7.59
C GLY A 217 -4.57 3.17 8.80
N GLY A 218 -5.14 2.75 9.91
CA GLY A 218 -4.38 2.44 11.13
C GLY A 218 -3.53 1.17 11.05
N GLN A 219 -3.88 0.25 10.15
CA GLN A 219 -3.08 -0.86 9.66
C GLN A 219 -2.91 -0.72 8.14
N GLN A 220 -2.60 -1.78 7.41
CA GLN A 220 -2.50 -1.68 5.94
C GLN A 220 -3.80 -1.14 5.36
N PHE A 221 -3.70 -0.19 4.47
CA PHE A 221 -4.88 0.47 3.89
C PHE A 221 -5.71 -0.53 3.11
N MET A 222 -5.05 -1.41 2.37
CA MET A 222 -5.67 -2.51 1.65
C MET A 222 -5.03 -3.83 2.09
N LYS A 223 -5.85 -4.79 2.50
CA LYS A 223 -5.39 -6.10 2.98
C LYS A 223 -6.09 -7.20 2.22
N ALA A 224 -5.34 -8.22 1.78
CA ALA A 224 -5.89 -9.49 1.34
C ALA A 224 -5.44 -10.60 2.29
N SER A 225 -6.39 -11.40 2.80
CA SER A 225 -6.10 -12.54 3.67
C SER A 225 -7.31 -13.46 3.82
N GLY A 226 -7.07 -14.68 4.26
CA GLY A 226 -8.13 -15.65 4.56
C GLY A 226 -8.34 -16.73 3.52
N GLY A 227 -7.66 -16.63 2.40
CA GLY A 227 -7.67 -17.55 1.29
C GLY A 227 -6.94 -16.94 0.10
N ASN A 228 -6.83 -17.66 -1.00
CA ASN A 228 -6.28 -17.08 -2.23
C ASN A 228 -7.26 -16.03 -2.77
N VAL A 229 -6.78 -14.80 -2.94
CA VAL A 229 -7.52 -13.73 -3.62
C VAL A 229 -6.83 -13.49 -4.97
N ASP A 230 -7.50 -13.86 -6.04
CA ASP A 230 -6.96 -13.88 -7.39
C ASP A 230 -7.41 -12.68 -8.24
N GLY A 231 -6.58 -12.21 -9.14
CA GLY A 231 -6.95 -11.34 -10.26
C GLY A 231 -7.36 -9.90 -9.91
N VAL A 232 -7.04 -9.39 -8.71
CA VAL A 232 -7.44 -8.02 -8.34
C VAL A 232 -6.64 -6.97 -9.10
N THR A 233 -7.33 -5.99 -9.65
CA THR A 233 -6.73 -4.81 -10.27
C THR A 233 -6.89 -3.58 -9.38
N VAL A 234 -5.77 -2.91 -9.08
CA VAL A 234 -5.75 -1.61 -8.39
C VAL A 234 -5.13 -0.59 -9.33
N SER A 235 -5.90 0.40 -9.75
CA SER A 235 -5.43 1.37 -10.72
C SER A 235 -5.85 2.80 -10.37
N CYS A 236 -5.03 3.78 -10.77
CA CYS A 236 -5.34 5.20 -10.64
C CYS A 236 -5.76 5.62 -9.23
N SER A 237 -5.36 4.85 -8.23
CA SER A 237 -5.79 5.01 -6.86
C SER A 237 -4.70 5.69 -6.02
N ARG A 238 -5.14 6.40 -4.98
CA ARG A 238 -4.23 7.13 -4.09
C ARG A 238 -4.29 6.58 -2.68
N PHE A 239 -3.13 6.23 -2.15
CA PHE A 239 -2.93 5.79 -0.77
C PHE A 239 -2.17 6.88 -0.04
N GLU A 240 -2.82 7.56 0.90
CA GLU A 240 -2.27 8.74 1.56
C GLU A 240 -2.39 8.65 3.07
N MET A 241 -1.27 8.89 3.78
CA MET A 241 -1.29 9.03 5.22
C MET A 241 -1.00 10.47 5.61
N THR A 242 -1.96 11.08 6.31
CA THR A 242 -1.84 12.43 6.86
C THR A 242 -1.23 12.41 8.27
N ASP A 243 -0.97 13.59 8.84
CA ASP A 243 -0.53 13.70 10.24
C ASP A 243 -1.58 13.15 11.22
N ASP A 244 -2.89 13.32 10.91
CA ASP A 244 -3.99 12.73 11.70
C ASP A 244 -3.90 11.19 11.66
N GLY A 245 -3.66 10.62 10.50
CA GLY A 245 -3.46 9.19 10.34
C GLY A 245 -2.27 8.66 11.15
N ARG A 246 -1.13 9.35 11.11
CA ARG A 246 0.06 8.96 11.89
C ARG A 246 -0.21 8.97 13.39
N ASP A 247 -0.97 9.92 13.88
CA ASP A 247 -1.37 9.99 15.28
C ASP A 247 -2.36 8.86 15.69
N ASN A 248 -3.03 8.25 14.73
CA ASN A 248 -4.04 7.22 14.94
C ASN A 248 -3.64 5.81 14.51
N VAL A 249 -2.37 5.56 14.20
CA VAL A 249 -1.86 4.24 13.82
C VAL A 249 -2.16 3.20 14.91
N TRP A 250 -2.62 2.05 14.47
CA TRP A 250 -2.85 0.89 15.34
C TRP A 250 -1.66 -0.07 15.23
N GLY A 251 -0.87 -0.14 16.29
CA GLY A 251 0.24 -1.07 16.35
C GLY A 251 -0.22 -2.54 16.37
N TYR A 252 0.59 -3.42 15.79
CA TYR A 252 0.39 -4.85 15.80
C TYR A 252 1.70 -5.59 16.11
N GLY A 253 1.56 -6.82 16.53
CA GLY A 253 2.69 -7.66 16.86
C GLY A 253 3.23 -7.37 18.23
N SER A 254 4.01 -8.26 18.74
CA SER A 254 4.65 -8.14 20.03
C SER A 254 5.99 -8.86 19.99
N GLN A 255 7.02 -8.07 20.13
CA GLN A 255 8.25 -8.63 20.66
C GLN A 255 8.42 -8.04 22.07
N ASN A 256 8.48 -8.90 23.07
CA ASN A 256 8.68 -8.49 24.46
C ASN A 256 7.59 -7.59 25.08
N GLY A 257 6.33 -7.76 24.69
CA GLY A 257 5.22 -6.99 25.24
C GLY A 257 5.01 -5.61 24.63
N ASN A 258 5.63 -5.32 23.49
CA ASN A 258 5.52 -4.06 22.77
C ASN A 258 4.83 -4.24 21.42
N THR A 259 4.10 -3.22 20.96
CA THR A 259 3.60 -3.14 19.61
C THR A 259 4.45 -2.19 18.78
N THR A 260 4.58 -2.48 17.50
CA THR A 260 5.29 -1.64 16.53
C THR A 260 4.33 -1.01 15.55
N CYS A 261 4.78 -0.05 14.78
CA CYS A 261 4.04 0.46 13.63
C CYS A 261 3.69 -0.67 12.67
N TYR A 262 2.41 -0.77 12.30
CA TYR A 262 1.92 -1.82 11.41
C TYR A 262 1.01 -1.26 10.31
N THR A 263 1.17 0.00 9.96
CA THR A 263 0.50 0.60 8.81
C THR A 263 1.30 0.35 7.54
N GLY A 264 0.63 0.31 6.43
CA GLY A 264 1.21 0.11 5.09
C GLY A 264 0.17 0.43 4.02
N GLY A 265 0.54 0.41 2.76
CA GLY A 265 -0.40 0.59 1.67
C GLY A 265 -1.15 -0.70 1.36
N ILE A 266 -0.66 -1.50 0.46
CA ILE A 266 -1.21 -2.82 0.11
C ILE A 266 -0.41 -3.90 0.81
N ASP A 267 -1.09 -4.91 1.38
CA ASP A 267 -0.45 -6.11 1.92
C ASP A 267 -1.31 -7.35 1.66
N THR A 268 -0.75 -8.31 0.93
CA THR A 268 -1.41 -9.57 0.60
C THR A 268 -0.71 -10.73 1.28
N HIS A 269 -1.46 -11.69 1.81
CA HIS A 269 -0.88 -12.87 2.45
C HIS A 269 -1.08 -14.16 1.65
N ASP A 270 -2.08 -14.24 0.85
CA ASP A 270 -2.32 -15.34 -0.08
C ASP A 270 -3.04 -14.72 -1.27
N ALA A 271 -2.32 -14.41 -2.35
CA ALA A 271 -2.85 -13.71 -3.50
C ALA A 271 -2.18 -14.20 -4.78
N THR A 272 -2.85 -14.05 -5.91
CA THR A 272 -2.31 -14.36 -7.24
C THR A 272 -2.78 -13.34 -8.26
N ASN A 273 -1.97 -13.10 -9.29
CA ASN A 273 -2.32 -12.28 -10.45
C ASN A 273 -2.83 -10.86 -10.13
N TRP A 274 -2.33 -10.24 -9.06
CA TRP A 274 -2.69 -8.84 -8.80
C TRP A 274 -1.98 -7.92 -9.77
N HIS A 275 -2.71 -6.91 -10.26
CA HIS A 275 -2.16 -5.84 -11.08
C HIS A 275 -2.34 -4.49 -10.37
N VAL A 276 -1.24 -3.91 -9.89
CA VAL A 276 -1.21 -2.60 -9.23
C VAL A 276 -0.50 -1.62 -10.13
N HIS A 277 -1.23 -0.66 -10.69
CA HIS A 277 -0.65 0.25 -11.67
C HIS A 277 -1.21 1.67 -11.60
N ASP A 278 -0.45 2.62 -12.15
CA ASP A 278 -0.85 4.02 -12.29
C ASP A 278 -1.37 4.64 -10.99
N SER A 279 -0.85 4.18 -9.83
CA SER A 279 -1.34 4.57 -8.52
C SER A 279 -0.26 5.31 -7.72
N SER A 280 -0.67 6.07 -6.71
CA SER A 280 0.26 6.82 -5.86
C SER A 280 0.16 6.42 -4.40
N PHE A 281 1.31 6.34 -3.73
CA PHE A 281 1.46 6.01 -2.32
C PHE A 281 2.26 7.13 -1.65
N VAL A 282 1.66 7.86 -0.73
CA VAL A 282 2.24 9.09 -0.20
C VAL A 282 2.22 9.11 1.33
N GLY A 283 3.38 9.33 1.92
CA GLY A 283 3.51 9.63 3.34
C GLY A 283 3.17 8.48 4.28
N ILE A 284 3.25 7.23 3.83
CA ILE A 284 2.95 6.06 4.66
C ILE A 284 4.17 5.73 5.53
N TYR A 285 4.26 6.40 6.67
CA TYR A 285 5.30 6.18 7.68
C TYR A 285 4.75 6.45 9.08
N CYS A 286 5.45 5.98 10.10
CA CYS A 286 5.16 6.28 11.49
C CYS A 286 6.17 7.26 12.08
N ASP A 287 5.75 8.03 13.08
CA ASP A 287 6.66 8.88 13.81
C ASP A 287 7.78 8.05 14.45
N ALA A 288 9.03 8.39 14.15
CA ALA A 288 10.21 7.74 14.70
C ALA A 288 10.30 7.85 16.23
N SER A 289 9.63 8.82 16.85
CA SER A 289 9.54 8.97 18.30
C SER A 289 8.75 7.85 18.99
N GLY A 290 7.98 7.07 18.22
CA GLY A 290 7.19 5.96 18.75
C GLY A 290 5.98 6.38 19.59
N VAL A 291 5.53 7.62 19.48
CA VAL A 291 4.39 8.13 20.25
C VAL A 291 3.18 8.27 19.35
N ALA A 292 2.33 7.25 19.32
CA ALA A 292 0.98 7.43 18.76
C ALA A 292 0.09 8.16 19.78
N ARG A 293 -0.68 9.12 19.33
CA ARG A 293 -1.59 9.94 20.15
C ARG A 293 -3.00 9.87 19.58
N PRO A 294 -3.67 8.71 19.65
CA PRO A 294 -4.93 8.52 18.98
C PRO A 294 -6.00 9.48 19.48
N ALA A 295 -6.56 10.29 18.58
CA ALA A 295 -7.64 11.24 18.87
C ALA A 295 -8.91 10.54 19.41
N HIS A 296 -9.13 9.27 19.03
CA HIS A 296 -10.22 8.45 19.56
C HIS A 296 -10.00 7.96 21.01
N GLY A 297 -8.89 8.38 21.67
CA GLY A 297 -8.59 8.05 23.07
C GLY A 297 -8.25 6.57 23.33
N ARG A 298 -8.06 5.77 22.28
CA ARG A 298 -7.67 4.36 22.39
C ARG A 298 -6.16 4.25 22.17
N ALA A 299 -5.45 3.68 23.13
CA ALA A 299 -4.06 3.36 22.90
C ALA A 299 -3.93 2.32 21.78
N PRO A 300 -2.94 2.42 20.89
CA PRO A 300 -2.74 1.48 19.78
C PRO A 300 -2.66 0.01 20.21
N ASP A 301 -2.30 -0.23 21.44
CA ASP A 301 -2.09 -1.53 22.06
C ASP A 301 -3.15 -1.91 23.10
N ALA A 302 -4.22 -1.11 23.24
CA ALA A 302 -5.22 -1.29 24.30
C ALA A 302 -5.83 -2.71 24.38
N ARG A 303 -5.78 -3.47 23.29
CA ARG A 303 -6.27 -4.85 23.25
C ARG A 303 -5.46 -5.82 24.10
N ASN A 304 -4.16 -5.56 24.26
CA ASN A 304 -3.21 -6.53 24.83
C ASN A 304 -2.40 -5.97 26.01
N GLY A 305 -2.64 -4.72 26.42
CA GLY A 305 -1.84 -4.05 27.47
C GLY A 305 -0.38 -3.85 27.09
N MET A 306 -0.08 -3.79 25.80
CA MET A 306 1.27 -3.59 25.27
C MET A 306 1.58 -2.11 25.11
N THR A 307 2.86 -1.76 25.07
CA THR A 307 3.30 -0.38 24.83
C THR A 307 3.69 -0.20 23.36
N TYR A 308 3.10 0.77 22.69
CA TYR A 308 3.47 1.13 21.34
C TYR A 308 4.86 1.78 21.30
N GLN A 309 5.73 1.30 20.43
CA GLN A 309 7.11 1.76 20.33
C GLN A 309 7.47 2.41 18.98
N GLY A 310 6.53 2.58 18.09
CA GLY A 310 6.79 3.09 16.75
C GLY A 310 7.61 2.11 15.90
N GLY A 311 8.48 2.64 15.09
CA GLY A 311 9.33 1.88 14.17
C GLY A 311 8.94 2.13 12.72
N LEU A 312 9.57 1.41 11.80
CA LEU A 312 9.25 1.49 10.38
C LEU A 312 7.83 0.99 10.12
N ALA A 313 7.07 1.72 9.34
CA ALA A 313 5.84 1.22 8.74
C ALA A 313 6.13 0.04 7.79
N GLU A 314 5.11 -0.71 7.43
CA GLU A 314 5.20 -1.72 6.37
C GLU A 314 5.40 -1.05 5.00
N HIS A 315 5.46 -1.84 3.95
CA HIS A 315 5.70 -1.32 2.60
C HIS A 315 4.49 -0.53 2.06
N ALA A 316 4.75 0.35 1.11
CA ALA A 316 3.70 0.92 0.28
C ALA A 316 2.96 -0.19 -0.49
N ILE A 317 3.70 -1.16 -1.03
CA ILE A 317 3.15 -2.36 -1.67
C ILE A 317 3.93 -3.57 -1.14
N HIS A 318 3.24 -4.52 -0.50
CA HIS A 318 3.81 -5.77 0.00
C HIS A 318 2.95 -6.96 -0.43
N MET A 319 3.55 -7.90 -1.16
CA MET A 319 2.81 -9.02 -1.73
C MET A 319 3.47 -10.36 -1.47
N TRP A 320 2.65 -11.35 -1.12
CA TRP A 320 3.00 -12.76 -1.04
C TRP A 320 2.06 -13.57 -1.92
N ASP A 321 2.61 -14.56 -2.63
CA ASP A 321 1.79 -15.46 -3.41
C ASP A 321 1.00 -16.42 -2.52
N ALA A 322 -0.13 -16.87 -3.04
CA ALA A 322 -0.74 -18.09 -2.57
C ALA A 322 0.15 -19.29 -2.93
N PRO A 323 0.09 -20.39 -2.18
CA PRO A 323 0.75 -21.62 -2.58
C PRO A 323 0.30 -22.04 -4.00
N ASP A 324 1.25 -22.30 -4.88
CA ASP A 324 1.02 -22.60 -6.29
C ASP A 324 0.45 -21.40 -7.11
N GLY A 325 0.50 -20.17 -6.56
CA GLY A 325 0.07 -18.95 -7.23
C GLY A 325 1.00 -18.50 -8.35
N GLN A 326 0.51 -17.58 -9.18
CA GLN A 326 1.28 -16.86 -10.17
C GLN A 326 1.52 -15.42 -9.71
N GLY A 327 2.56 -14.81 -10.25
CA GLY A 327 3.05 -13.54 -9.78
C GLY A 327 2.18 -12.34 -10.10
N HIS A 328 2.64 -11.23 -9.62
CA HIS A 328 1.96 -9.95 -9.68
C HIS A 328 2.59 -9.05 -10.74
N VAL A 329 1.84 -8.04 -11.17
CA VAL A 329 2.35 -6.92 -11.97
C VAL A 329 2.23 -5.64 -11.14
N ILE A 330 3.35 -4.99 -10.89
CA ILE A 330 3.44 -3.73 -10.13
C ILE A 330 4.13 -2.72 -11.04
N GLU A 331 3.36 -1.83 -11.66
CA GLU A 331 3.93 -0.97 -12.68
C GLU A 331 3.40 0.47 -12.66
N ARG A 332 4.23 1.42 -13.09
CA ARG A 332 3.87 2.84 -13.23
C ARG A 332 3.24 3.44 -11.97
N ASN A 333 3.74 3.03 -10.79
CA ASN A 333 3.29 3.63 -9.54
C ASN A 333 4.30 4.69 -9.06
N VAL A 334 3.80 5.70 -8.36
CA VAL A 334 4.61 6.72 -7.70
C VAL A 334 4.55 6.52 -6.19
N ILE A 335 5.70 6.30 -5.57
CA ILE A 335 5.83 6.08 -4.13
C ILE A 335 6.69 7.21 -3.56
N LEU A 336 6.09 8.04 -2.69
CA LEU A 336 6.73 9.22 -2.12
C LEU A 336 6.68 9.17 -0.60
N ASP A 337 7.85 9.31 0.04
CA ASP A 337 7.98 9.41 1.49
C ASP A 337 7.26 8.29 2.28
N CYS A 338 7.26 7.08 1.76
CA CYS A 338 6.82 5.90 2.49
C CYS A 338 8.01 5.28 3.24
N ALA A 339 7.75 4.61 4.36
CA ALA A 339 8.80 3.96 5.14
C ALA A 339 9.52 2.86 4.37
N ARG A 340 8.82 2.15 3.49
CA ARG A 340 9.35 1.21 2.52
C ARG A 340 8.55 1.32 1.22
N GLY A 341 9.22 1.12 0.09
CA GLY A 341 8.55 1.14 -1.19
C GLY A 341 7.86 -0.18 -1.53
N ILE A 342 8.36 -0.92 -2.49
CA ILE A 342 7.81 -2.20 -2.95
C ILE A 342 8.57 -3.35 -2.27
N GLY A 343 7.83 -4.26 -1.63
CA GLY A 343 8.36 -5.49 -1.07
C GLY A 343 7.57 -6.69 -1.57
N ILE A 344 8.25 -7.75 -2.01
CA ILE A 344 7.59 -8.99 -2.37
C ILE A 344 8.24 -10.18 -1.66
N GLY A 345 7.44 -11.16 -1.28
CA GLY A 345 7.87 -12.34 -0.55
C GLY A 345 8.14 -12.08 0.93
N PHE A 346 9.11 -12.75 1.50
CA PHE A 346 9.60 -12.76 2.88
C PHE A 346 9.21 -14.04 3.65
N ASN A 347 8.00 -14.17 4.18
CA ASN A 347 7.56 -15.38 4.89
C ASN A 347 7.04 -16.45 3.90
N ALA A 348 6.46 -16.02 2.80
CA ALA A 348 6.08 -16.86 1.68
C ALA A 348 6.96 -16.60 0.46
N GLU A 349 6.92 -17.48 -0.51
CA GLU A 349 7.59 -17.35 -1.80
C GLU A 349 6.73 -16.49 -2.74
N VAL A 350 7.38 -15.91 -3.74
CA VAL A 350 6.75 -15.13 -4.81
C VAL A 350 7.35 -15.56 -6.14
N HIS A 351 6.51 -15.74 -7.16
CA HIS A 351 6.92 -16.24 -8.47
C HIS A 351 6.48 -15.30 -9.59
N ASP A 352 7.19 -15.30 -10.70
CA ASP A 352 6.81 -14.67 -11.97
C ASP A 352 6.31 -13.20 -11.83
N THR A 353 6.85 -12.44 -10.85
CA THR A 353 6.41 -11.07 -10.59
C THR A 353 7.16 -10.07 -11.45
N LEU A 354 6.43 -9.07 -11.95
CA LEU A 354 6.94 -7.94 -12.72
C LEU A 354 6.87 -6.65 -11.89
N ILE A 355 8.01 -5.96 -11.73
CA ILE A 355 8.10 -4.65 -11.07
C ILE A 355 8.70 -3.68 -12.09
N LEU A 356 7.83 -2.87 -12.73
CA LEU A 356 8.18 -2.14 -13.95
C LEU A 356 7.85 -0.64 -13.83
N ASN A 357 8.73 0.24 -14.32
CA ASN A 357 8.46 1.66 -14.49
C ASN A 357 7.91 2.38 -13.24
N ASN A 358 8.25 1.95 -12.01
CA ASN A 358 7.81 2.64 -10.81
C ASN A 358 8.81 3.74 -10.43
N MET A 359 8.31 4.84 -9.87
CA MET A 359 9.11 5.87 -9.22
C MET A 359 9.01 5.77 -7.72
N VAL A 360 10.15 5.68 -7.02
CA VAL A 360 10.22 5.64 -5.57
C VAL A 360 11.15 6.74 -5.07
N SER A 361 10.63 7.66 -4.29
CA SER A 361 11.41 8.76 -3.71
C SER A 361 11.24 8.85 -2.20
N SER A 362 12.32 9.20 -1.52
CA SER A 362 12.30 9.46 -0.07
C SER A 362 13.27 10.58 0.30
N ARG A 363 12.81 11.47 1.19
CA ARG A 363 13.61 12.51 1.79
C ARG A 363 14.03 12.19 3.23
N PHE A 364 13.79 10.97 3.70
CA PHE A 364 14.04 10.58 5.08
C PHE A 364 15.45 10.05 5.30
N ALA A 365 15.93 10.21 6.54
CA ALA A 365 17.12 9.51 7.01
C ALA A 365 16.88 8.00 7.05
N GLY A 366 17.91 7.23 6.71
CA GLY A 366 17.83 5.78 6.67
C GLY A 366 17.60 5.11 8.02
N ALA A 367 17.16 3.86 7.96
CA ALA A 367 17.03 2.87 9.03
C ALA A 367 15.92 3.07 10.06
N ARG A 368 15.39 4.26 10.27
CA ARG A 368 14.29 4.51 11.21
C ARG A 368 13.04 5.04 10.55
N GLU A 369 13.20 5.83 9.52
CA GLU A 369 12.12 6.54 8.82
C GLU A 369 11.91 5.96 7.44
N HIS A 370 12.99 5.52 6.78
CA HIS A 370 12.95 4.85 5.49
C HIS A 370 13.96 3.69 5.46
N ASP A 371 13.58 2.58 4.86
CA ASP A 371 14.42 1.40 4.65
C ASP A 371 14.77 1.29 3.15
N VAL A 372 14.02 0.57 2.35
CA VAL A 372 14.37 0.21 0.97
C VAL A 372 13.28 0.60 -0.02
N GLY A 373 13.70 1.02 -1.22
CA GLY A 373 12.77 1.36 -2.30
C GLY A 373 12.10 0.13 -2.92
N ILE A 374 12.91 -0.86 -3.30
CA ILE A 374 12.42 -2.13 -3.86
C ILE A 374 13.17 -3.28 -3.19
N SER A 375 12.45 -4.24 -2.62
CA SER A 375 13.02 -5.43 -1.97
C SER A 375 12.31 -6.70 -2.40
N VAL A 376 13.08 -7.65 -2.94
CA VAL A 376 12.55 -8.96 -3.32
C VAL A 376 13.18 -10.05 -2.45
N MET A 377 12.34 -10.87 -1.84
CA MET A 377 12.69 -11.80 -0.77
C MET A 377 12.04 -13.16 -1.04
N ARG A 378 12.86 -14.23 -1.20
CA ARG A 378 12.37 -15.55 -1.61
C ARG A 378 11.56 -15.48 -2.92
N ALA A 379 12.07 -14.68 -3.85
CA ALA A 379 11.43 -14.42 -5.14
C ALA A 379 12.04 -15.29 -6.22
N PHE A 380 11.19 -15.80 -7.11
CA PHE A 380 11.57 -16.68 -8.22
C PHE A 380 11.10 -16.07 -9.53
N ASP A 381 11.95 -16.13 -10.55
CA ASP A 381 11.66 -15.70 -11.92
C ASP A 381 11.03 -14.30 -12.00
N THR A 382 11.55 -13.38 -11.16
CA THR A 382 11.04 -12.01 -10.98
C THR A 382 11.85 -11.03 -11.83
N LEU A 383 11.17 -10.13 -12.53
CA LEU A 383 11.78 -9.04 -13.30
C LEU A 383 11.59 -7.70 -12.57
N ILE A 384 12.71 -7.01 -12.31
CA ILE A 384 12.73 -5.62 -11.81
C ILE A 384 13.34 -4.77 -12.92
N ALA A 385 12.51 -4.04 -13.67
CA ALA A 385 12.99 -3.32 -14.83
C ALA A 385 12.48 -1.89 -14.93
N ASN A 386 13.35 -1.01 -15.41
CA ASN A 386 13.01 0.38 -15.70
C ASN A 386 12.36 1.13 -14.51
N ASN A 387 12.76 0.84 -13.27
CA ASN A 387 12.31 1.61 -12.11
C ASN A 387 13.31 2.74 -11.80
N THR A 388 12.82 3.85 -11.25
CA THR A 388 13.64 4.96 -10.75
C THR A 388 13.49 5.05 -9.24
N VAL A 389 14.60 4.94 -8.48
CA VAL A 389 14.63 4.96 -7.01
C VAL A 389 15.64 6.00 -6.52
N VAL A 390 15.16 7.12 -5.96
CA VAL A 390 16.03 8.25 -5.60
C VAL A 390 15.74 8.73 -4.18
N TYR A 391 16.79 8.82 -3.35
CA TYR A 391 16.71 9.38 -2.01
C TYR A 391 17.45 10.72 -1.94
N THR A 392 16.84 11.70 -1.31
CA THR A 392 17.39 13.06 -1.25
C THR A 392 18.04 13.41 0.09
N HIS A 393 17.87 12.58 1.13
CA HIS A 393 18.52 12.80 2.42
C HIS A 393 20.00 12.39 2.37
N PRO A 394 20.93 13.19 2.91
CA PRO A 394 22.37 12.85 2.89
C PRO A 394 22.73 11.60 3.71
N GLU A 395 21.90 11.24 4.68
CA GLU A 395 22.02 10.01 5.49
C GLU A 395 20.92 9.00 5.14
N ALA A 396 20.50 8.96 3.88
CA ALA A 396 19.50 8.02 3.41
C ALA A 396 19.94 6.56 3.56
N TYR A 397 18.99 5.64 3.51
CA TYR A 397 19.30 4.21 3.48
C TYR A 397 20.16 3.88 2.26
N PRO A 398 21.23 3.08 2.42
CA PRO A 398 22.24 2.95 1.38
C PRO A 398 21.87 2.04 0.21
N ASP A 399 20.74 1.37 0.26
CA ASP A 399 20.34 0.42 -0.78
C ASP A 399 18.99 0.86 -1.39
N GLY A 400 18.94 1.08 -2.69
CA GLY A 400 17.72 1.43 -3.43
C GLY A 400 16.92 0.20 -3.81
N ILE A 401 17.61 -0.83 -4.28
CA ILE A 401 17.03 -2.11 -4.70
C ILE A 401 17.79 -3.25 -4.01
N GLU A 402 17.07 -4.13 -3.31
CA GLU A 402 17.64 -5.32 -2.67
C GLU A 402 16.98 -6.61 -3.16
N TYR A 403 17.80 -7.66 -3.32
CA TYR A 403 17.33 -9.03 -3.47
C TYR A 403 17.97 -9.89 -2.38
N ARG A 404 17.14 -10.67 -1.66
CA ARG A 404 17.53 -11.27 -0.38
C ARG A 404 17.19 -12.76 -0.29
N PHE A 405 17.94 -13.41 0.59
CA PHE A 405 17.89 -14.84 0.93
C PHE A 405 18.35 -15.78 -0.20
N SER A 406 19.06 -16.80 0.21
CA SER A 406 19.64 -17.80 -0.72
C SER A 406 18.62 -18.61 -1.52
N ALA A 407 17.34 -18.58 -1.12
CA ALA A 407 16.25 -19.19 -1.88
C ALA A 407 15.85 -18.36 -3.10
N THR A 408 16.15 -17.05 -3.11
CA THR A 408 15.84 -16.17 -4.24
C THR A 408 16.63 -16.56 -5.49
N ALA A 409 15.93 -16.85 -6.59
CA ALA A 409 16.50 -17.35 -7.82
C ALA A 409 15.76 -16.86 -9.07
N GLY A 410 16.42 -16.82 -10.23
CA GLY A 410 15.80 -16.38 -11.49
C GLY A 410 15.48 -14.86 -11.54
N VAL A 411 15.94 -14.08 -10.57
CA VAL A 411 15.69 -12.63 -10.55
C VAL A 411 16.55 -11.92 -11.58
N SER A 412 15.92 -11.04 -12.36
CA SER A 412 16.56 -10.14 -13.32
C SER A 412 16.34 -8.68 -12.91
N VAL A 413 17.41 -7.88 -12.86
CA VAL A 413 17.39 -6.47 -12.51
C VAL A 413 18.00 -5.69 -13.67
N VAL A 414 17.15 -4.98 -14.44
CA VAL A 414 17.54 -4.44 -15.76
C VAL A 414 17.06 -2.99 -15.89
N ASN A 415 17.91 -2.11 -16.43
CA ASN A 415 17.57 -0.72 -16.74
C ASN A 415 17.03 0.11 -15.55
N ASN A 416 17.36 -0.23 -14.32
CA ASN A 416 16.91 0.56 -13.19
C ASN A 416 17.86 1.76 -12.96
N LEU A 417 17.28 2.88 -12.57
CA LEU A 417 17.97 4.14 -12.28
C LEU A 417 17.87 4.43 -10.77
N THR A 418 19.00 4.53 -10.08
CA THR A 418 19.00 4.83 -8.65
C THR A 418 20.25 5.62 -8.24
N ASN A 419 20.15 6.41 -7.17
CA ASN A 419 21.31 7.02 -6.53
C ASN A 419 21.78 6.25 -5.30
N GLN A 420 21.32 5.00 -5.15
CA GLN A 420 21.66 4.08 -4.08
C GLN A 420 22.08 2.72 -4.66
N ARG A 421 22.69 1.87 -3.85
CA ARG A 421 23.18 0.58 -4.32
C ARG A 421 22.06 -0.36 -4.75
N ILE A 422 22.34 -1.15 -5.77
CA ILE A 422 21.59 -2.38 -6.09
C ILE A 422 22.34 -3.54 -5.43
N ARG A 423 21.72 -4.22 -4.47
CA ARG A 423 22.45 -5.08 -3.54
C ARG A 423 21.89 -6.48 -3.35
N ALA A 424 22.80 -7.47 -3.49
CA ALA A 424 22.55 -8.83 -3.02
C ALA A 424 22.72 -8.92 -1.50
N ARG A 425 21.77 -9.54 -0.80
CA ARG A 425 21.85 -9.80 0.64
C ARG A 425 21.52 -11.26 0.95
N ASP A 426 22.01 -11.72 2.09
CA ASP A 426 21.65 -13.02 2.67
C ASP A 426 21.83 -14.22 1.71
N GLY A 427 22.80 -14.12 0.80
CA GLY A 427 23.15 -15.19 -0.16
C GLY A 427 22.30 -15.24 -1.43
N ALA A 428 21.47 -14.26 -1.69
CA ALA A 428 20.69 -14.17 -2.93
C ALA A 428 21.56 -13.89 -4.16
N THR A 429 21.04 -14.27 -5.33
CA THR A 429 21.67 -14.01 -6.65
C THR A 429 20.65 -13.43 -7.63
N ALA A 430 21.11 -12.56 -8.53
CA ALA A 430 20.31 -12.02 -9.63
C ALA A 430 21.18 -11.78 -10.87
N SER A 431 20.56 -11.71 -12.03
CA SER A 431 21.17 -11.18 -13.25
C SER A 431 21.04 -9.67 -13.27
N LEU A 432 22.12 -8.95 -13.47
CA LEU A 432 22.14 -7.49 -13.54
C LEU A 432 22.54 -7.03 -14.95
N ALA A 433 21.80 -6.10 -15.55
CA ALA A 433 22.15 -5.51 -16.83
C ALA A 433 21.71 -4.05 -16.91
N THR A 434 22.56 -3.19 -17.47
CA THR A 434 22.24 -1.80 -17.83
C THR A 434 21.58 -0.98 -16.71
N ASN A 435 21.91 -1.24 -15.44
CA ASN A 435 21.45 -0.40 -14.33
C ASN A 435 22.43 0.75 -14.07
N VAL A 436 21.91 1.89 -13.61
CA VAL A 436 22.69 3.04 -13.14
C VAL A 436 22.41 3.21 -11.64
N ASP A 437 23.44 3.15 -10.79
CA ASP A 437 23.34 3.22 -9.33
C ASP A 437 24.08 4.43 -8.70
N ASP A 438 24.40 5.42 -9.53
CA ASP A 438 25.05 6.67 -9.16
C ASP A 438 24.32 7.90 -9.75
N ALA A 439 23.01 7.83 -9.89
CA ALA A 439 22.20 8.93 -10.40
C ALA A 439 22.37 10.20 -9.58
N ASP A 440 22.45 11.35 -10.25
CA ASP A 440 22.44 12.64 -9.57
C ASP A 440 20.98 13.11 -9.37
N PRO A 441 20.52 13.43 -8.16
CA PRO A 441 19.20 14.01 -7.94
C PRO A 441 18.90 15.26 -8.79
N ALA A 442 19.93 15.96 -9.27
CA ALA A 442 19.78 17.11 -10.18
C ALA A 442 19.37 16.72 -11.61
N TRP A 443 19.36 15.45 -11.97
CA TRP A 443 18.86 14.99 -13.28
C TRP A 443 17.35 15.02 -13.38
N PHE A 444 16.63 15.11 -12.26
CA PHE A 444 15.18 14.98 -12.18
C PHE A 444 14.48 16.34 -12.06
N VAL A 445 13.23 16.38 -12.46
CA VAL A 445 12.37 17.59 -12.41
C VAL A 445 12.23 18.10 -10.99
N ASP A 446 11.84 17.23 -10.04
CA ASP A 446 11.80 17.54 -8.61
C ASP A 446 11.89 16.26 -7.78
N ALA A 447 13.09 15.79 -7.54
CA ALA A 447 13.32 14.56 -6.77
C ALA A 447 12.77 14.62 -5.34
N ALA A 448 12.70 15.80 -4.73
CA ALA A 448 12.20 15.99 -3.37
C ALA A 448 10.66 15.93 -3.32
N ALA A 449 9.99 16.32 -4.38
CA ALA A 449 8.55 16.17 -4.54
C ALA A 449 8.12 14.82 -5.14
N GLY A 450 9.09 13.94 -5.45
CA GLY A 450 8.83 12.62 -6.04
C GLY A 450 8.65 12.62 -7.55
N ASP A 451 8.86 13.76 -8.22
CA ASP A 451 8.87 13.81 -9.68
C ASP A 451 10.27 13.45 -10.20
N LEU A 452 10.41 12.17 -10.54
CA LEU A 452 11.67 11.59 -11.02
C LEU A 452 11.72 11.48 -12.55
N ARG A 453 10.92 12.26 -13.27
CA ARG A 453 11.09 12.42 -14.71
C ARG A 453 12.39 13.15 -14.99
N LEU A 454 13.03 12.85 -16.12
CA LEU A 454 14.27 13.51 -16.50
C LEU A 454 14.03 14.98 -16.85
N LEU A 455 14.80 15.88 -16.24
CA LEU A 455 14.75 17.31 -16.51
C LEU A 455 15.25 17.64 -17.93
N SER A 456 16.12 16.81 -18.50
CA SER A 456 16.73 16.97 -19.81
C SER A 456 17.10 15.64 -20.41
N CYS A 457 16.90 15.51 -21.72
CA CYS A 457 17.36 14.34 -22.49
C CYS A 457 18.88 14.34 -22.80
N ASP A 458 19.66 15.19 -22.13
CA ASP A 458 21.13 15.23 -22.34
C ASP A 458 21.91 14.29 -21.38
N VAL A 459 21.23 13.49 -20.57
CA VAL A 459 21.86 12.57 -19.59
C VAL A 459 22.31 11.29 -20.32
N ALA A 460 23.45 11.35 -20.97
CA ALA A 460 23.97 10.25 -21.80
C ALA A 460 24.20 8.91 -21.07
N ALA A 461 24.25 8.91 -19.74
CA ALA A 461 24.32 7.68 -18.94
C ALA A 461 22.97 6.93 -18.86
N VAL A 462 21.88 7.59 -19.23
CA VAL A 462 20.51 7.13 -19.04
C VAL A 462 19.76 7.07 -20.35
N VAL A 463 19.82 8.17 -21.13
CA VAL A 463 19.05 8.32 -22.38
C VAL A 463 19.64 7.43 -23.48
N ASP A 464 18.81 6.64 -24.14
CA ASP A 464 19.17 5.66 -25.18
C ASP A 464 20.19 4.61 -24.72
N ALA A 465 20.37 4.40 -23.41
CA ALA A 465 21.41 3.55 -22.84
C ALA A 465 20.90 2.17 -22.33
N GLY A 466 19.59 1.95 -22.35
CA GLY A 466 18.96 0.74 -21.86
C GLY A 466 18.99 -0.43 -22.83
N THR A 467 18.67 -1.59 -22.32
CA THR A 467 18.53 -2.84 -23.10
C THR A 467 17.05 -3.13 -23.33
N ALA A 468 16.68 -3.52 -24.53
CA ALA A 468 15.30 -3.88 -24.85
C ALA A 468 14.81 -5.04 -23.96
N THR A 469 13.65 -4.85 -23.36
CA THR A 469 12.98 -5.80 -22.46
C THR A 469 11.55 -5.99 -22.98
N ALA A 470 11.16 -7.23 -23.26
CA ALA A 470 9.91 -7.53 -23.96
C ALA A 470 8.65 -7.11 -23.14
N GLU A 471 8.78 -7.11 -21.81
CA GLU A 471 7.73 -6.78 -20.86
C GLU A 471 7.52 -5.27 -20.69
N VAL A 472 8.49 -4.44 -21.13
CA VAL A 472 8.47 -2.99 -20.94
C VAL A 472 8.26 -2.30 -22.28
N THR A 473 7.02 -1.99 -22.62
CA THR A 473 6.62 -1.37 -23.90
C THR A 473 6.21 0.08 -23.79
N MET A 474 5.91 0.54 -22.60
CA MET A 474 5.50 1.90 -22.26
C MET A 474 6.32 2.38 -21.07
N ASP A 475 6.43 3.66 -20.87
CA ASP A 475 7.03 4.26 -19.67
C ASP A 475 5.99 4.59 -18.58
N LEU A 476 6.37 5.36 -17.55
CA LEU A 476 5.47 5.80 -16.47
C LEU A 476 4.28 6.64 -16.99
N ASP A 477 4.49 7.43 -18.00
CA ASP A 477 3.49 8.35 -18.57
C ASP A 477 2.72 7.75 -19.74
N HIS A 478 2.90 6.47 -20.01
CA HIS A 478 2.37 5.73 -21.17
C HIS A 478 2.94 6.17 -22.52
N ASP A 479 4.09 6.81 -22.52
CA ASP A 479 4.81 7.05 -23.75
C ASP A 479 5.42 5.73 -24.26
N PRO A 480 5.31 5.43 -25.58
CA PRO A 480 5.85 4.19 -26.11
C PRO A 480 7.39 4.15 -26.02
N ARG A 481 7.92 3.05 -25.53
CA ARG A 481 9.36 2.80 -25.56
C ARG A 481 9.76 2.15 -26.88
N GLU A 482 10.32 2.95 -27.80
CA GLU A 482 10.71 2.53 -29.15
C GLU A 482 12.20 2.76 -29.38
N GLY A 483 12.88 1.81 -29.98
CA GLY A 483 14.29 1.94 -30.34
C GLY A 483 15.27 1.57 -29.24
N ALA A 484 16.19 2.46 -28.90
CA ALA A 484 17.04 2.34 -27.72
C ALA A 484 16.26 2.92 -26.54
N LEU A 485 16.14 2.15 -25.46
CA LEU A 485 15.34 2.53 -24.29
C LEU A 485 16.13 3.43 -23.36
N ASP A 486 15.45 4.28 -22.61
CA ASP A 486 16.06 4.98 -21.50
C ASP A 486 16.13 4.07 -20.25
N ILE A 487 17.12 4.32 -19.41
CA ILE A 487 17.24 3.65 -18.12
C ILE A 487 16.40 4.40 -17.09
N GLY A 488 15.54 3.68 -16.35
CA GLY A 488 14.59 4.29 -15.41
C GLY A 488 13.15 4.28 -15.90
N ALA A 489 12.27 4.90 -15.11
CA ALA A 489 10.82 4.85 -15.30
C ALA A 489 10.28 5.78 -16.39
N ASP A 490 11.06 6.79 -16.77
CA ASP A 490 10.71 7.82 -17.74
C ASP A 490 11.43 7.57 -19.07
N GLU A 491 10.75 7.75 -20.18
CA GLU A 491 11.31 7.79 -21.54
C GLU A 491 11.38 9.25 -21.96
N CYS A 492 12.57 9.80 -21.98
CA CYS A 492 12.74 11.22 -22.22
C CYS A 492 12.32 11.61 -23.63
N THR A 493 11.26 12.37 -23.75
CA THR A 493 10.85 12.94 -25.04
C THR A 493 11.40 14.37 -25.17
N PRO A 494 12.23 14.68 -26.20
CA PRO A 494 12.71 16.04 -26.39
C PRO A 494 11.53 17.00 -26.55
N ALA A 495 11.58 18.12 -25.82
CA ALA A 495 10.57 19.17 -25.98
C ALA A 495 10.47 19.61 -27.45
N PRO A 496 9.26 19.78 -28.02
CA PRO A 496 9.03 20.11 -29.42
C PRO A 496 9.59 21.48 -29.83
#